data_76050f64008de850664f4756efbaa591
#
_entry.id   76050f64008de850664f4756efbaa591
#
_cell.length_a   1.000
_cell.length_b   1.000
_cell.length_c   1.000
_cell.angle_alpha   90.00
_cell.angle_beta   90.00
_cell.angle_gamma   90.00
#
_symmetry.space_group_name_H-M   'P 1'
#
loop_
_entity.id
_entity.type
_entity.pdbx_description
1 polymer ?
#
loop_
_entity_poly.entity_id
_entity_poly.type
_entity_poly.pdbx_seq_one_letter_code
_entity_poly.pdbx_strand_id
1 'polypeptide(L)'
;MNFDKNKYKIYTWKNWMVLHYILNPGLAFNELILGQRIPKVSLEDKTSEKPFLERSYVPCPHCEILHDGRTWSTQNGTAFRNWFGLYCPNCGEVIPCLMNLTTSLILIITFPVWGWFKKSSKQRWLEKQPARYKEIEVDQIENPFEGYGWIKEGFGWGILTSLLLLIFFPIIGIDIFSRQVIVTLLSLILVGGPLFGFIMKLFFEQTGSKAA
;
A
#
# COMPACT_ATOMS: atom_id res chain seq x y z
N MET A 1 22.16 -6.28 1.52
CA MET A 1 21.73 -6.81 2.84
C MET A 1 21.47 -8.29 2.73
N ASN A 2 22.01 -9.08 3.65
CA ASN A 2 21.74 -10.50 3.73
C ASN A 2 20.88 -10.73 5.01
N PHE A 3 19.69 -11.28 4.85
CA PHE A 3 18.76 -11.52 5.94
C PHE A 3 18.74 -13.00 6.32
N ASP A 4 18.66 -13.29 7.60
CA ASP A 4 18.50 -14.66 8.09
C ASP A 4 17.15 -15.22 7.61
N LYS A 5 17.24 -16.19 6.69
CA LYS A 5 16.07 -16.86 6.13
C LYS A 5 15.34 -17.76 7.13
N ASN A 6 15.97 -18.14 8.24
CA ASN A 6 15.31 -18.91 9.29
C ASN A 6 14.40 -18.01 10.10
N LYS A 7 14.82 -16.77 10.36
CA LYS A 7 14.05 -15.78 11.09
C LYS A 7 13.03 -15.05 10.21
N TYR A 8 13.44 -14.62 9.00
CA TYR A 8 12.62 -13.76 8.17
C TYR A 8 12.12 -14.46 6.90
N LYS A 9 10.85 -14.27 6.58
CA LYS A 9 10.30 -14.47 5.24
C LYS A 9 10.48 -13.19 4.45
N ILE A 10 11.13 -13.29 3.30
CA ILE A 10 11.52 -12.14 2.50
C ILE A 10 10.55 -11.99 1.34
N TYR A 11 9.86 -10.86 1.26
CA TYR A 11 8.98 -10.50 0.17
C TYR A 11 9.70 -9.59 -0.81
N THR A 12 9.68 -9.98 -2.08
CA THR A 12 10.26 -9.25 -3.20
C THR A 12 9.30 -9.31 -4.39
N TRP A 13 9.64 -8.69 -5.50
CA TRP A 13 8.86 -8.74 -6.73
C TRP A 13 8.54 -10.16 -7.24
N LYS A 14 9.27 -11.20 -6.80
CA LYS A 14 9.04 -12.62 -7.13
C LYS A 14 7.85 -13.24 -6.40
N ASN A 15 7.35 -12.60 -5.36
CA ASN A 15 6.22 -13.10 -4.60
C ASN A 15 4.90 -12.72 -5.30
N TRP A 16 3.95 -13.65 -5.37
CA TRP A 16 2.67 -13.48 -6.05
C TRP A 16 1.91 -12.21 -5.61
N MET A 17 1.83 -11.95 -4.32
CA MET A 17 1.16 -10.75 -3.80
C MET A 17 1.82 -9.45 -4.30
N VAL A 18 3.14 -9.44 -4.38
CA VAL A 18 3.90 -8.29 -4.88
C VAL A 18 3.77 -8.17 -6.41
N LEU A 19 3.75 -9.31 -7.11
CA LEU A 19 3.53 -9.35 -8.56
C LEU A 19 2.16 -8.79 -8.93
N HIS A 20 1.11 -9.10 -8.13
CA HIS A 20 -0.21 -8.50 -8.31
C HIS A 20 -0.15 -6.97 -8.28
N TYR A 21 0.60 -6.37 -7.35
CA TYR A 21 0.78 -4.91 -7.31
C TYR A 21 1.42 -4.37 -8.59
N ILE A 22 2.41 -5.07 -9.14
CA ILE A 22 3.12 -4.64 -10.35
C ILE A 22 2.21 -4.69 -11.58
N LEU A 23 1.36 -5.72 -11.68
CA LEU A 23 0.57 -6.00 -12.89
C LEU A 23 -0.83 -5.38 -12.88
N ASN A 24 -1.42 -5.10 -11.71
CA ASN A 24 -2.79 -4.59 -11.62
C ASN A 24 -2.86 -3.10 -12.01
N PRO A 25 -3.49 -2.74 -13.15
CA PRO A 25 -3.54 -1.36 -13.62
C PRO A 25 -4.35 -0.43 -12.69
N GLY A 26 -5.32 -0.97 -11.92
CA GLY A 26 -6.09 -0.19 -10.95
C GLY A 26 -5.22 0.40 -9.84
N LEU A 27 -4.12 -0.25 -9.48
CA LEU A 27 -3.19 0.23 -8.45
C LEU A 27 -2.28 1.38 -8.96
N ALA A 28 -2.22 1.61 -10.27
CA ALA A 28 -1.52 2.76 -10.83
C ALA A 28 -2.13 4.09 -10.37
N PHE A 29 -3.45 4.13 -10.16
CA PHE A 29 -4.12 5.30 -9.59
C PHE A 29 -3.60 5.62 -8.18
N ASN A 30 -3.54 4.62 -7.31
CA ASN A 30 -3.02 4.79 -5.96
C ASN A 30 -1.57 5.28 -5.97
N GLU A 31 -0.78 4.75 -6.89
CA GLU A 31 0.63 5.11 -7.02
C GLU A 31 0.84 6.53 -7.57
N LEU A 32 0.14 6.90 -8.64
CA LEU A 32 0.29 8.19 -9.31
C LEU A 32 -0.38 9.33 -8.54
N ILE A 33 -1.62 9.13 -8.10
CA ILE A 33 -2.44 10.18 -7.50
C ILE A 33 -2.20 10.27 -6.00
N LEU A 34 -2.29 9.14 -5.30
CA LEU A 34 -2.13 9.14 -3.84
C LEU A 34 -0.67 9.07 -3.40
N GLY A 35 0.24 8.63 -4.28
CA GLY A 35 1.64 8.41 -3.93
C GLY A 35 1.82 7.24 -2.97
N GLN A 36 0.96 6.22 -3.05
CA GLN A 36 1.13 4.99 -2.28
C GLN A 36 2.27 4.18 -2.89
N ARG A 37 3.18 3.67 -2.06
CA ARG A 37 4.35 2.91 -2.50
C ARG A 37 4.52 1.62 -1.70
N ILE A 38 5.03 0.60 -2.38
CA ILE A 38 5.41 -0.67 -1.77
C ILE A 38 6.94 -0.80 -1.87
N PRO A 39 7.64 -1.07 -0.75
CA PRO A 39 9.09 -1.23 -0.76
C PRO A 39 9.52 -2.42 -1.62
N LYS A 40 10.73 -2.36 -2.21
CA LYS A 40 11.29 -3.47 -3.00
C LYS A 40 11.51 -4.73 -2.18
N VAL A 41 11.76 -4.57 -0.90
CA VAL A 41 11.97 -5.66 0.05
C VAL A 41 11.15 -5.38 1.29
N SER A 42 10.36 -6.37 1.71
CA SER A 42 9.69 -6.41 3.00
C SER A 42 10.04 -7.72 3.70
N LEU A 43 10.08 -7.69 5.01
CA LEU A 43 10.41 -8.83 5.85
C LEU A 43 9.24 -9.13 6.76
N GLU A 44 8.96 -10.40 6.96
CA GLU A 44 8.02 -10.90 7.96
C GLU A 44 8.80 -11.77 8.95
N ASP A 45 8.76 -11.44 10.24
CA ASP A 45 9.37 -12.25 11.28
C ASP A 45 8.54 -13.51 11.52
N LYS A 46 9.08 -14.69 11.15
CA LYS A 46 8.42 -15.99 11.30
C LYS A 46 8.43 -16.49 12.75
N THR A 47 9.34 -15.96 13.57
CA THR A 47 9.52 -16.41 14.95
C THR A 47 8.63 -15.66 15.93
N SER A 48 8.03 -14.56 15.50
CA SER A 48 7.11 -13.75 16.30
C SER A 48 5.70 -14.33 16.25
N GLU A 49 5.04 -14.44 17.41
CA GLU A 49 3.62 -14.83 17.53
C GLU A 49 2.67 -13.64 17.33
N LYS A 50 3.20 -12.45 17.08
CA LYS A 50 2.41 -11.23 16.87
C LYS A 50 1.59 -11.29 15.56
N PRO A 51 0.52 -10.49 15.47
CA PRO A 51 -0.21 -10.31 14.21
C PRO A 51 0.69 -9.86 13.06
N PHE A 52 0.30 -10.13 11.82
CA PHE A 52 1.11 -9.84 10.62
C PHE A 52 1.62 -8.40 10.55
N LEU A 53 0.80 -7.42 10.90
CA LEU A 53 1.20 -6.00 10.87
C LEU A 53 2.35 -5.68 11.83
N GLU A 54 2.36 -6.31 13.01
CA GLU A 54 3.35 -6.03 14.05
C GLU A 54 4.68 -6.78 13.87
N ARG A 55 4.72 -7.76 12.95
CA ARG A 55 5.91 -8.53 12.61
C ARG A 55 6.43 -8.27 11.19
N SER A 56 5.90 -7.23 10.56
CA SER A 56 6.29 -6.81 9.22
C SER A 56 7.29 -5.66 9.29
N TYR A 57 8.41 -5.79 8.59
CA TYR A 57 9.50 -4.81 8.62
C TYR A 57 9.92 -4.39 7.22
N VAL A 58 10.39 -3.15 7.11
CA VAL A 58 10.97 -2.59 5.89
C VAL A 58 12.43 -2.23 6.16
N PRO A 59 13.38 -2.89 5.50
CA PRO A 59 14.80 -2.59 5.67
C PRO A 59 15.18 -1.33 4.89
N CYS A 60 15.93 -0.43 5.51
CA CYS A 60 16.56 0.67 4.81
C CYS A 60 17.91 0.20 4.23
N PRO A 61 18.14 0.32 2.90
CA PRO A 61 19.42 -0.11 2.32
C PRO A 61 20.59 0.83 2.61
N HIS A 62 20.33 2.03 3.16
CA HIS A 62 21.35 3.04 3.43
C HIS A 62 21.91 2.97 4.85
N CYS A 63 21.05 2.75 5.85
CA CYS A 63 21.46 2.68 7.26
C CYS A 63 21.25 1.31 7.89
N GLU A 64 20.78 0.34 7.12
CA GLU A 64 20.55 -1.07 7.52
C GLU A 64 19.53 -1.28 8.65
N ILE A 65 18.86 -0.22 9.11
CA ILE A 65 17.83 -0.32 10.14
C ILE A 65 16.58 -1.00 9.56
N LEU A 66 15.99 -1.89 10.37
CA LEU A 66 14.69 -2.48 10.13
C LEU A 66 13.63 -1.59 10.76
N HIS A 67 12.83 -0.94 9.91
CA HIS A 67 11.69 -0.15 10.36
C HIS A 67 10.45 -1.04 10.44
N ASP A 68 9.64 -0.83 11.46
CA ASP A 68 8.30 -1.42 11.50
C ASP A 68 7.50 -0.97 10.27
N GLY A 69 6.80 -1.90 9.60
CA GLY A 69 6.00 -1.59 8.41
C GLY A 69 4.91 -0.56 8.66
N ARG A 70 4.41 -0.47 9.90
CA ARG A 70 3.41 0.50 10.34
C ARG A 70 3.90 1.95 10.33
N THR A 71 5.22 2.18 10.22
CA THR A 71 5.79 3.53 10.03
C THR A 71 5.14 4.27 8.86
N TRP A 72 4.71 3.54 7.81
CA TRP A 72 4.02 4.10 6.64
C TRP A 72 2.54 3.72 6.65
N SER A 73 1.81 4.20 7.64
CA SER A 73 0.38 3.91 7.84
C SER A 73 -0.51 5.11 7.51
N THR A 74 -1.80 4.82 7.28
CA THR A 74 -2.82 5.85 7.12
C THR A 74 -3.08 6.59 8.42
N GLN A 75 -2.99 5.93 9.57
CA GLN A 75 -3.22 6.52 10.89
C GLN A 75 -2.17 7.60 11.20
N ASN A 76 -0.91 7.37 10.82
CA ASN A 76 0.16 8.37 10.93
C ASN A 76 0.20 9.38 9.76
N GLY A 77 -0.71 9.27 8.78
CA GLY A 77 -0.70 10.11 7.58
C GLY A 77 0.51 9.91 6.66
N THR A 78 1.27 8.82 6.83
CA THR A 78 2.52 8.53 6.12
C THR A 78 2.38 7.52 4.99
N ALA A 79 1.23 6.83 4.86
CA ALA A 79 0.98 5.84 3.81
C ALA A 79 0.98 6.43 2.39
N PHE A 80 0.58 7.70 2.27
CA PHE A 80 0.43 8.40 0.99
C PHE A 80 1.50 9.47 0.79
N ARG A 81 1.51 10.11 -0.39
CA ARG A 81 2.45 11.18 -0.78
C ARG A 81 3.92 10.73 -0.83
N ASN A 82 4.15 9.45 -1.10
CA ASN A 82 5.48 8.84 -1.20
C ASN A 82 5.92 8.66 -2.67
N TRP A 83 5.66 9.64 -3.54
CA TRP A 83 5.86 9.54 -5.00
C TRP A 83 7.28 9.14 -5.40
N PHE A 84 8.30 9.50 -4.60
CA PHE A 84 9.70 9.21 -4.91
C PHE A 84 10.25 7.98 -4.17
N GLY A 85 9.46 7.33 -3.33
CA GLY A 85 9.82 6.20 -2.49
C GLY A 85 9.45 6.42 -1.03
N LEU A 86 9.76 5.48 -0.15
CA LEU A 86 9.52 5.63 1.28
C LEU A 86 10.66 6.42 1.91
N TYR A 87 10.34 7.39 2.75
CA TYR A 87 11.34 8.15 3.48
C TYR A 87 11.81 7.35 4.70
N CYS A 88 13.12 7.25 4.90
CA CYS A 88 13.70 6.63 6.09
C CYS A 88 13.80 7.69 7.22
N PRO A 89 13.05 7.55 8.31
CA PRO A 89 13.10 8.55 9.39
C PRO A 89 14.43 8.58 10.14
N ASN A 90 15.27 7.52 10.03
CA ASN A 90 16.54 7.46 10.71
C ASN A 90 17.68 8.18 9.96
N CYS A 91 17.86 7.91 8.66
CA CYS A 91 18.96 8.48 7.90
C CYS A 91 18.56 9.56 6.89
N GLY A 92 17.25 9.81 6.72
CA GLY A 92 16.75 10.80 5.76
C GLY A 92 16.76 10.36 4.30
N GLU A 93 17.29 9.17 4.00
CA GLU A 93 17.39 8.66 2.64
C GLU A 93 16.10 8.00 2.16
N VAL A 94 16.01 7.80 0.84
CA VAL A 94 14.83 7.22 0.21
C VAL A 94 14.97 5.71 0.09
N ILE A 95 14.09 4.96 0.74
CA ILE A 95 13.97 3.52 0.58
C ILE A 95 13.35 3.22 -0.78
N PRO A 96 14.03 2.44 -1.64
CA PRO A 96 13.56 2.17 -2.99
C PRO A 96 12.29 1.31 -2.99
N CYS A 97 11.32 1.71 -3.82
CA CYS A 97 10.04 1.05 -3.97
C CYS A 97 9.88 0.37 -5.33
N LEU A 98 8.96 -0.56 -5.39
CA LEU A 98 8.49 -1.13 -6.64
C LEU A 98 7.64 -0.09 -7.37
N MET A 99 7.49 -0.29 -8.68
CA MET A 99 6.66 0.55 -9.53
C MET A 99 5.69 -0.34 -10.29
N ASN A 100 4.44 0.07 -10.35
CA ASN A 100 3.42 -0.58 -11.17
C ASN A 100 3.75 -0.42 -12.65
N LEU A 101 3.48 -1.44 -13.45
CA LEU A 101 3.78 -1.44 -14.89
C LEU A 101 3.03 -0.30 -15.61
N THR A 102 1.75 -0.13 -15.34
CA THR A 102 0.93 0.95 -15.94
C THR A 102 1.46 2.33 -15.55
N THR A 103 1.84 2.52 -14.28
CA THR A 103 2.52 3.75 -13.82
C THR A 103 3.80 3.99 -14.60
N SER A 104 4.62 2.97 -14.78
CA SER A 104 5.89 3.07 -15.52
C SER A 104 5.65 3.51 -16.97
N LEU A 105 4.66 2.92 -17.64
CA LEU A 105 4.29 3.29 -19.02
C LEU A 105 3.81 4.75 -19.10
N ILE A 106 2.92 5.17 -18.20
CA ILE A 106 2.42 6.55 -18.14
C ILE A 106 3.58 7.53 -17.92
N LEU A 107 4.47 7.23 -16.96
CA LEU A 107 5.61 8.09 -16.67
C LEU A 107 6.62 8.17 -17.81
N ILE A 108 6.82 7.09 -18.58
CA ILE A 108 7.68 7.11 -19.77
C ILE A 108 7.07 7.99 -20.86
N ILE A 109 5.78 7.81 -21.17
CA ILE A 109 5.08 8.60 -22.20
C ILE A 109 5.05 10.09 -21.84
N THR A 110 4.81 10.41 -20.56
CA THR A 110 4.71 11.79 -20.08
C THR A 110 6.05 12.40 -19.67
N PHE A 111 7.15 11.65 -19.80
CA PHE A 111 8.50 12.11 -19.41
C PHE A 111 8.91 13.47 -19.98
N PRO A 112 8.62 13.81 -21.26
CA PRO A 112 8.96 15.11 -21.80
C PRO A 112 8.35 16.29 -21.02
N VAL A 113 7.24 16.08 -20.33
CA VAL A 113 6.54 17.12 -19.54
C VAL A 113 7.12 17.21 -18.13
N TRP A 114 7.16 16.09 -17.39
CA TRP A 114 7.53 16.11 -15.96
C TRP A 114 9.03 15.96 -15.69
N GLY A 115 9.78 15.45 -16.68
CA GLY A 115 11.21 15.17 -16.54
C GLY A 115 12.02 16.42 -16.13
N TRP A 116 11.64 17.59 -16.66
CA TRP A 116 12.25 18.90 -16.33
C TRP A 116 12.13 19.23 -14.84
N PHE A 117 11.02 18.87 -14.20
CA PHE A 117 10.73 19.21 -12.80
C PHE A 117 11.09 18.09 -11.82
N LYS A 118 11.48 16.91 -12.30
CA LYS A 118 11.73 15.72 -11.47
C LYS A 118 12.67 16.01 -10.32
N LYS A 119 13.82 16.65 -10.60
CA LYS A 119 14.86 16.90 -9.61
C LYS A 119 14.40 17.88 -8.54
N SER A 120 13.84 19.02 -8.94
CA SER A 120 13.34 20.03 -8.00
C SER A 120 12.13 19.54 -7.19
N SER A 121 11.22 18.76 -7.81
CA SER A 121 10.08 18.16 -7.12
C SER A 121 10.53 17.14 -6.09
N LYS A 122 11.53 16.28 -6.41
CA LYS A 122 12.10 15.33 -5.45
C LYS A 122 12.74 16.06 -4.27
N GLN A 123 13.50 17.12 -4.52
CA GLN A 123 14.14 17.88 -3.45
C GLN A 123 13.11 18.52 -2.52
N ARG A 124 12.11 19.25 -3.07
CA ARG A 124 11.01 19.82 -2.28
C ARG A 124 10.21 18.76 -1.50
N TRP A 125 10.07 17.59 -2.08
CA TRP A 125 9.40 16.46 -1.40
C TRP A 125 10.24 16.00 -0.21
N LEU A 126 11.57 15.81 -0.38
CA LEU A 126 12.48 15.40 0.69
C LEU A 126 12.51 16.41 1.85
N GLU A 127 12.54 17.70 1.56
CA GLU A 127 12.53 18.77 2.57
C GLU A 127 11.30 18.73 3.49
N LYS A 128 10.17 18.22 2.97
CA LYS A 128 8.91 18.10 3.74
C LYS A 128 8.80 16.79 4.55
N GLN A 129 9.64 15.79 4.27
CA GLN A 129 9.49 14.51 4.92
C GLN A 129 9.80 14.53 6.43
N PRO A 130 10.88 15.15 6.93
CA PRO A 130 11.21 15.11 8.35
C PRO A 130 10.05 15.52 9.25
N ALA A 131 9.29 16.55 8.86
CA ALA A 131 8.13 17.02 9.62
C ALA A 131 7.00 15.98 9.70
N ARG A 132 6.85 15.13 8.67
CA ARG A 132 5.80 14.09 8.64
C ARG A 132 6.12 12.89 9.53
N TYR A 133 7.40 12.70 9.85
CA TYR A 133 7.88 11.54 10.61
C TYR A 133 8.34 11.89 12.03
N LYS A 134 8.11 13.15 12.47
CA LYS A 134 8.60 13.64 13.76
C LYS A 134 7.89 13.00 14.96
N GLU A 135 6.60 12.70 14.83
CA GLU A 135 5.73 12.27 15.93
C GLU A 135 5.04 10.93 15.60
N ILE A 136 5.81 9.99 15.01
CA ILE A 136 5.26 8.67 14.69
C ILE A 136 5.32 7.78 15.92
N GLU A 137 4.16 7.35 16.38
CA GLU A 137 4.01 6.35 17.44
C GLU A 137 3.52 5.04 16.82
N VAL A 138 4.45 4.14 16.52
CA VAL A 138 4.16 2.87 15.84
C VAL A 138 3.34 1.93 16.72
N ASP A 139 3.56 1.97 18.04
CA ASP A 139 2.88 1.07 18.99
C ASP A 139 1.40 1.42 19.21
N GLN A 140 0.97 2.62 18.84
CA GLN A 140 -0.44 3.05 18.91
C GLN A 140 -1.23 2.74 17.63
N ILE A 141 -0.58 2.16 16.62
CA ILE A 141 -1.26 1.83 15.37
C ILE A 141 -2.04 0.54 15.53
N GLU A 142 -3.34 0.68 15.59
CA GLU A 142 -4.28 -0.43 15.65
C GLU A 142 -4.50 -1.07 14.27
N ASN A 143 -4.82 -2.35 14.27
CA ASN A 143 -5.25 -3.02 13.06
C ASN A 143 -6.66 -2.53 12.69
N PRO A 144 -6.86 -1.85 11.55
CA PRO A 144 -8.17 -1.31 11.18
C PRO A 144 -9.23 -2.39 10.95
N PHE A 145 -8.82 -3.64 10.77
CA PHE A 145 -9.71 -4.78 10.56
C PHE A 145 -10.03 -5.55 11.85
N GLU A 146 -9.49 -5.14 13.00
CA GLU A 146 -9.72 -5.79 14.29
C GLU A 146 -11.17 -5.62 14.76
N GLY A 147 -11.65 -6.59 15.55
CA GLY A 147 -13.01 -6.58 16.09
C GLY A 147 -14.06 -6.48 14.97
N TYR A 148 -14.87 -5.45 14.98
CA TYR A 148 -15.86 -5.11 13.95
C TYR A 148 -15.34 -4.13 12.89
N GLY A 149 -14.09 -3.66 13.00
CA GLY A 149 -13.48 -2.71 12.07
C GLY A 149 -13.51 -3.19 10.62
N TRP A 150 -13.39 -4.50 10.40
CA TRP A 150 -13.47 -5.11 9.08
C TRP A 150 -14.77 -4.82 8.33
N ILE A 151 -15.89 -4.65 9.03
CA ILE A 151 -17.18 -4.29 8.42
C ILE A 151 -17.09 -2.86 7.87
N LYS A 152 -16.62 -1.92 8.71
CA LYS A 152 -16.47 -0.52 8.33
C LYS A 152 -15.52 -0.35 7.15
N GLU A 153 -14.36 -0.97 7.22
CA GLU A 153 -13.34 -0.91 6.16
C GLU A 153 -13.82 -1.60 4.88
N GLY A 154 -14.53 -2.73 5.01
CA GLY A 154 -15.14 -3.43 3.90
C GLY A 154 -16.19 -2.59 3.17
N PHE A 155 -17.14 -2.00 3.89
CA PHE A 155 -18.12 -1.09 3.29
C PHE A 155 -17.45 0.13 2.66
N GLY A 156 -16.46 0.74 3.33
CA GLY A 156 -15.69 1.84 2.79
C GLY A 156 -15.03 1.50 1.46
N TRP A 157 -14.42 0.32 1.37
CA TRP A 157 -13.84 -0.19 0.14
C TRP A 157 -14.89 -0.41 -0.96
N GLY A 158 -16.04 -1.04 -0.62
CA GLY A 158 -17.14 -1.28 -1.56
C GLY A 158 -17.71 0.02 -2.13
N ILE A 159 -17.94 1.03 -1.28
CA ILE A 159 -18.42 2.36 -1.69
C ILE A 159 -17.39 3.05 -2.59
N LEU A 160 -16.12 3.10 -2.18
CA LEU A 160 -15.06 3.74 -2.95
C LEU A 160 -14.92 3.11 -4.34
N THR A 161 -14.90 1.78 -4.41
CA THR A 161 -14.80 1.05 -5.68
C THR A 161 -16.03 1.31 -6.55
N SER A 162 -17.23 1.36 -5.97
CA SER A 162 -18.46 1.68 -6.71
C SER A 162 -18.43 3.11 -7.27
N LEU A 163 -17.96 4.09 -6.50
CA LEU A 163 -17.79 5.46 -6.99
C LEU A 163 -16.78 5.56 -8.13
N LEU A 164 -15.67 4.83 -8.05
CA LEU A 164 -14.69 4.77 -9.14
C LEU A 164 -15.29 4.15 -10.41
N LEU A 165 -16.09 3.08 -10.28
CA LEU A 165 -16.78 2.46 -11.40
C LEU A 165 -17.83 3.38 -12.02
N LEU A 166 -18.56 4.19 -11.23
CA LEU A 166 -19.50 5.20 -11.75
C LEU A 166 -18.81 6.25 -12.62
N ILE A 167 -17.56 6.58 -12.33
CA ILE A 167 -16.75 7.49 -13.16
C ILE A 167 -16.22 6.77 -14.41
N PHE A 168 -15.80 5.51 -14.27
CA PHE A 168 -15.15 4.77 -15.34
C PHE A 168 -16.11 4.22 -16.39
N PHE A 169 -17.28 3.73 -15.99
CA PHE A 169 -18.27 3.12 -16.88
C PHE A 169 -18.72 4.01 -18.02
N PRO A 170 -19.05 5.30 -17.82
CA PRO A 170 -19.38 6.20 -18.92
C PRO A 170 -18.24 6.41 -19.92
N ILE A 171 -16.99 6.39 -19.45
CA ILE A 171 -15.80 6.57 -20.30
C ILE A 171 -15.66 5.43 -21.32
N ILE A 172 -16.07 4.21 -20.93
CA ILE A 172 -16.05 3.03 -21.79
C ILE A 172 -17.42 2.75 -22.45
N GLY A 173 -18.37 3.70 -22.39
CA GLY A 173 -19.65 3.61 -23.06
C GLY A 173 -20.70 2.74 -22.36
N ILE A 174 -20.52 2.42 -21.06
CA ILE A 174 -21.49 1.65 -20.27
C ILE A 174 -22.48 2.62 -19.61
N ASP A 175 -23.79 2.37 -19.83
CA ASP A 175 -24.86 3.13 -19.21
C ASP A 175 -24.95 2.84 -17.70
N ILE A 176 -24.65 3.85 -16.88
CA ILE A 176 -24.66 3.77 -15.41
C ILE A 176 -26.07 3.60 -14.83
N PHE A 177 -27.12 3.98 -15.57
CA PHE A 177 -28.51 3.83 -15.12
C PHE A 177 -29.11 2.48 -15.50
N SER A 178 -28.37 1.62 -16.20
CA SER A 178 -28.84 0.29 -16.50
C SER A 178 -29.07 -0.52 -15.23
N ARG A 179 -30.13 -1.34 -15.20
CA ARG A 179 -30.44 -2.21 -14.06
C ARG A 179 -29.25 -3.09 -13.65
N GLN A 180 -28.51 -3.58 -14.64
CA GLN A 180 -27.34 -4.45 -14.40
C GLN A 180 -26.25 -3.71 -13.64
N VAL A 181 -25.92 -2.49 -14.03
CA VAL A 181 -24.91 -1.67 -13.34
C VAL A 181 -25.35 -1.35 -11.92
N ILE A 182 -26.58 -0.92 -11.71
CA ILE A 182 -27.12 -0.62 -10.39
C ILE A 182 -27.01 -1.86 -9.46
N VAL A 183 -27.46 -3.03 -9.94
CA VAL A 183 -27.35 -4.28 -9.18
C VAL A 183 -25.90 -4.64 -8.87
N THR A 184 -25.00 -4.47 -9.84
CA THR A 184 -23.55 -4.74 -9.65
C THR A 184 -22.96 -3.84 -8.57
N LEU A 185 -23.22 -2.53 -8.61
CA LEU A 185 -22.72 -1.58 -7.64
C LEU A 185 -23.27 -1.86 -6.24
N LEU A 186 -24.57 -2.14 -6.12
CA LEU A 186 -25.18 -2.53 -4.84
C LEU A 186 -24.60 -3.85 -4.30
N SER A 187 -24.41 -4.84 -5.17
CA SER A 187 -23.78 -6.11 -4.77
C SER A 187 -22.34 -5.93 -4.31
N LEU A 188 -21.60 -5.02 -4.96
CA LEU A 188 -20.23 -4.69 -4.58
C LEU A 188 -20.18 -4.03 -3.19
N ILE A 189 -21.11 -3.15 -2.88
CA ILE A 189 -21.18 -2.49 -1.58
C ILE A 189 -21.64 -3.47 -0.49
N LEU A 190 -22.74 -4.21 -0.72
CA LEU A 190 -23.41 -5.00 0.31
C LEU A 190 -22.76 -6.36 0.54
N VAL A 191 -22.14 -6.94 -0.47
CA VAL A 191 -21.53 -8.29 -0.40
C VAL A 191 -20.02 -8.23 -0.60
N GLY A 192 -19.57 -7.62 -1.70
CA GLY A 192 -18.15 -7.55 -2.06
C GLY A 192 -17.32 -6.81 -1.03
N GLY A 193 -17.82 -5.70 -0.52
CA GLY A 193 -17.17 -4.91 0.52
C GLY A 193 -16.97 -5.69 1.82
N PRO A 194 -18.05 -6.18 2.47
CA PRO A 194 -17.92 -6.99 3.68
C PRO A 194 -17.06 -8.24 3.49
N LEU A 195 -17.18 -8.93 2.34
CA LEU A 195 -16.33 -10.09 2.04
C LEU A 195 -14.85 -9.70 1.96
N PHE A 196 -14.53 -8.60 1.29
CA PHE A 196 -13.16 -8.06 1.26
C PHE A 196 -12.66 -7.74 2.67
N GLY A 197 -13.45 -7.01 3.48
CA GLY A 197 -13.08 -6.67 4.85
C GLY A 197 -12.84 -7.92 5.71
N PHE A 198 -13.68 -8.94 5.58
CA PHE A 198 -13.51 -10.20 6.31
C PHE A 198 -12.24 -10.96 5.89
N ILE A 199 -11.96 -11.04 4.59
CA ILE A 199 -10.72 -11.65 4.08
C ILE A 199 -9.49 -10.90 4.62
N MET A 200 -9.52 -9.57 4.62
CA MET A 200 -8.43 -8.76 5.16
C MET A 200 -8.27 -8.95 6.67
N LYS A 201 -9.37 -9.07 7.44
CA LYS A 201 -9.32 -9.44 8.85
C LYS A 201 -8.56 -10.73 9.06
N LEU A 202 -8.97 -11.82 8.38
CA LEU A 202 -8.30 -13.12 8.48
C LEU A 202 -6.81 -13.03 8.13
N PHE A 203 -6.48 -12.23 7.12
CA PHE A 203 -5.08 -12.05 6.70
C PHE A 203 -4.25 -11.32 7.76
N PHE A 204 -4.76 -10.24 8.34
CA PHE A 204 -4.02 -9.44 9.31
C PHE A 204 -3.97 -10.05 10.71
N GLU A 205 -4.98 -10.86 11.07
CA GLU A 205 -5.00 -11.61 12.34
C GLU A 205 -4.13 -12.89 12.31
N GLN A 206 -3.60 -13.29 11.15
CA GLN A 206 -2.67 -14.42 11.09
C GLN A 206 -1.48 -14.20 12.00
N THR A 207 -1.41 -14.98 13.06
CA THR A 207 -0.21 -15.08 13.92
C THR A 207 0.86 -15.92 13.23
N GLY A 208 2.14 -15.68 13.58
CA GLY A 208 3.24 -16.53 13.12
C GLY A 208 2.98 -17.98 13.52
N SER A 209 3.04 -18.90 12.57
CA SER A 209 3.08 -20.31 12.88
C SER A 209 4.36 -20.61 13.64
N LYS A 210 4.28 -21.25 14.82
CA LYS A 210 5.45 -21.85 15.45
C LYS A 210 6.06 -22.78 14.41
N ALA A 211 7.29 -22.45 13.95
CA ALA A 211 8.06 -23.42 13.20
C ALA A 211 8.30 -24.61 14.13
N ALA A 212 7.57 -25.70 13.88
CA ALA A 212 7.79 -26.98 14.54
C ALA A 212 9.11 -27.58 14.05
#